data_3782a5e860c556c30412419f4c3d2f38
#
_entry.id   3782a5e860c556c30412419f4c3d2f38
#
_cell.length_a   1.000
_cell.length_b   1.000
_cell.length_c   1.000
_cell.angle_alpha   90.00
_cell.angle_beta   90.00
_cell.angle_gamma   90.00
#
_symmetry.space_group_name_H-M   'P 1'
#
loop_
_entity.id
_entity.type
_entity.pdbx_description
1 polymer ?
#
loop_
_entity_poly.entity_id
_entity_poly.type
_entity_poly.pdbx_seq_one_letter_code
_entity_poly.pdbx_strand_id
1 'polypeptide(L)'
;APGLEELLALPVSPVHAGTTVVVPHREAGRTLTGLMGSLAERGRETGADIAATLAEDSRATAWLERLKVVDEAPAGALCGLGAWALGCGARVVSGIRLCVDGYRMQTLAAKADVIVTGAGELDFHHRGGDVVVELTRLGVEALRPVVVVAGRNFISPRELRLAGIEEAHAVAPPGVAEIDITAEQLGAVARRVAVTWTW
;
A
#
# COMPACT_ATOMS: atom_id res chain seq x y z
N ALA A 1 4.12 -17.19 -6.57
CA ALA A 1 2.80 -16.95 -7.17
C ALA A 1 2.58 -17.99 -8.26
N PRO A 2 1.35 -18.44 -8.52
CA PRO A 2 1.05 -19.35 -9.64
C PRO A 2 1.45 -18.70 -10.98
N GLY A 3 1.80 -19.51 -11.97
CA GLY A 3 2.04 -19.02 -13.33
C GLY A 3 0.74 -18.60 -14.01
N LEU A 4 0.83 -17.78 -15.07
CA LEU A 4 -0.37 -17.36 -15.81
C LEU A 4 -1.18 -18.56 -16.33
N GLU A 5 -0.51 -19.62 -16.80
CA GLU A 5 -1.16 -20.84 -17.29
C GLU A 5 -2.07 -21.49 -16.23
N GLU A 6 -1.58 -21.55 -14.99
CA GLU A 6 -2.35 -22.11 -13.88
C GLU A 6 -3.59 -21.25 -13.57
N LEU A 7 -3.44 -19.92 -13.64
CA LEU A 7 -4.56 -19.00 -13.43
C LEU A 7 -5.61 -19.07 -14.54
N LEU A 8 -5.15 -19.19 -15.81
CA LEU A 8 -6.04 -19.34 -16.96
C LEU A 8 -6.92 -20.60 -16.89
N ALA A 9 -6.43 -21.63 -16.19
CA ALA A 9 -7.11 -22.91 -16.00
C ALA A 9 -8.08 -22.93 -14.81
N LEU A 10 -8.02 -21.92 -13.92
CA LEU A 10 -8.90 -21.86 -12.75
C LEU A 10 -10.37 -21.68 -13.16
N PRO A 11 -11.29 -22.43 -12.54
CA PRO A 11 -12.71 -22.22 -12.76
C PRO A 11 -13.12 -20.85 -12.24
N VAL A 12 -13.93 -20.14 -13.02
CA VAL A 12 -14.53 -18.88 -12.60
C VAL A 12 -15.95 -19.16 -12.14
N SER A 13 -16.15 -19.14 -10.83
CA SER A 13 -17.46 -19.36 -10.21
C SER A 13 -17.80 -18.19 -9.30
N PRO A 14 -19.03 -17.70 -9.33
CA PRO A 14 -19.43 -16.63 -8.44
C PRO A 14 -19.21 -16.99 -6.96
N VAL A 15 -18.59 -16.08 -6.23
CA VAL A 15 -18.46 -16.19 -4.78
C VAL A 15 -19.67 -15.57 -4.07
N HIS A 16 -19.81 -15.81 -2.78
CA HIS A 16 -20.86 -15.18 -1.99
C HIS A 16 -20.81 -13.64 -2.09
N ALA A 17 -21.97 -13.01 -2.15
CA ALA A 17 -22.06 -11.56 -2.13
C ALA A 17 -21.34 -10.98 -0.90
N GLY A 18 -20.53 -9.97 -1.11
CA GLY A 18 -19.74 -9.35 -0.05
C GLY A 18 -18.40 -10.04 0.26
N THR A 19 -18.01 -11.09 -0.47
CA THR A 19 -16.67 -11.68 -0.34
C THR A 19 -15.62 -10.63 -0.61
N THR A 20 -14.66 -10.50 0.31
CA THR A 20 -13.53 -9.60 0.19
C THR A 20 -12.23 -10.39 0.27
N VAL A 21 -11.40 -10.24 -0.74
CA VAL A 21 -10.04 -10.80 -0.79
C VAL A 21 -9.07 -9.72 -0.36
N VAL A 22 -8.25 -10.03 0.64
CA VAL A 22 -7.26 -9.10 1.16
C VAL A 22 -5.89 -9.44 0.60
N VAL A 23 -5.23 -8.47 0.01
CA VAL A 23 -3.90 -8.59 -0.59
C VAL A 23 -2.90 -7.63 0.10
N PRO A 24 -1.58 -7.86 -0.02
CA PRO A 24 -0.58 -6.89 0.42
C PRO A 24 -0.82 -5.51 -0.20
N HIS A 25 -0.54 -4.44 0.53
CA HIS A 25 -0.84 -3.07 0.09
C HIS A 25 -0.21 -2.75 -1.28
N ARG A 26 1.05 -3.09 -1.47
CA ARG A 26 1.77 -2.90 -2.74
C ARG A 26 1.12 -3.63 -3.92
N GLU A 27 0.47 -4.75 -3.67
CA GLU A 27 -0.20 -5.54 -4.72
C GLU A 27 -1.57 -4.95 -5.10
N ALA A 28 -2.24 -4.29 -4.16
CA ALA A 28 -3.55 -3.68 -4.39
C ALA A 28 -3.53 -2.51 -5.40
N GLY A 29 -2.36 -1.95 -5.67
CA GLY A 29 -2.18 -0.85 -6.64
C GLY A 29 -1.76 -1.28 -8.05
N ARG A 30 -1.74 -2.58 -8.35
CA ARG A 30 -1.17 -3.10 -9.60
C ARG A 30 -2.22 -3.41 -10.66
N THR A 31 -1.93 -3.01 -11.90
CA THR A 31 -2.58 -3.55 -13.11
C THR A 31 -1.94 -4.88 -13.50
N LEU A 32 -2.60 -5.69 -14.31
CA LEU A 32 -2.07 -6.98 -14.74
C LEU A 32 -1.15 -6.84 -15.95
N THR A 33 -1.60 -6.09 -16.97
CA THR A 33 -0.95 -5.99 -18.27
C THR A 33 -0.25 -4.65 -18.49
N GLY A 34 0.47 -4.52 -19.60
CA GLY A 34 1.22 -3.33 -19.97
C GLY A 34 2.61 -3.23 -19.34
N LEU A 35 3.35 -2.19 -19.73
CA LEU A 35 4.77 -2.02 -19.33
C LEU A 35 5.00 -1.93 -17.83
N MET A 36 4.02 -1.43 -17.08
CA MET A 36 4.05 -1.29 -15.62
C MET A 36 3.17 -2.34 -14.92
N GLY A 37 2.59 -3.26 -15.67
CA GLY A 37 1.79 -4.34 -15.14
C GLY A 37 2.62 -5.39 -14.39
N SER A 38 1.96 -6.16 -13.55
CA SER A 38 2.62 -7.17 -12.70
C SER A 38 3.26 -8.30 -13.52
N LEU A 39 2.76 -8.61 -14.71
CA LEU A 39 3.38 -9.60 -15.61
C LEU A 39 4.72 -9.10 -16.15
N ALA A 40 4.79 -7.85 -16.62
CA ALA A 40 6.02 -7.24 -17.12
C ALA A 40 7.07 -7.09 -16.00
N GLU A 41 6.64 -6.73 -14.78
CA GLU A 41 7.54 -6.67 -13.62
C GLU A 41 8.11 -8.05 -13.29
N ARG A 42 7.26 -9.07 -13.21
CA ARG A 42 7.71 -10.46 -13.02
C ARG A 42 8.67 -10.91 -14.10
N GLY A 43 8.40 -10.57 -15.38
CA GLY A 43 9.29 -10.87 -16.48
C GLY A 43 10.69 -10.27 -16.28
N ARG A 44 10.76 -9.01 -15.84
CA ARG A 44 12.04 -8.36 -15.52
C ARG A 44 12.76 -9.00 -14.32
N GLU A 45 12.04 -9.34 -13.28
CA GLU A 45 12.61 -9.99 -12.07
C GLU A 45 13.16 -11.40 -12.36
N THR A 46 12.49 -12.14 -13.23
CA THR A 46 12.89 -13.51 -13.58
C THR A 46 13.87 -13.58 -14.76
N GLY A 47 14.16 -12.45 -15.42
CA GLY A 47 14.98 -12.42 -16.62
C GLY A 47 14.30 -13.10 -17.83
N ALA A 48 12.97 -13.12 -17.88
CA ALA A 48 12.23 -13.68 -18.99
C ALA A 48 12.49 -12.93 -20.29
N ASP A 49 12.45 -13.65 -21.40
CA ASP A 49 12.54 -13.04 -22.72
C ASP A 49 11.39 -12.06 -22.99
N ILE A 50 11.71 -10.96 -23.65
CA ILE A 50 10.75 -9.90 -23.96
C ILE A 50 9.59 -10.43 -24.81
N ALA A 51 9.88 -11.29 -25.81
CA ALA A 51 8.84 -11.85 -26.66
C ALA A 51 7.91 -12.77 -25.86
N ALA A 52 8.44 -13.55 -24.91
CA ALA A 52 7.65 -14.38 -24.01
C ALA A 52 6.76 -13.52 -23.10
N THR A 53 7.32 -12.44 -22.55
CA THR A 53 6.56 -11.50 -21.69
C THR A 53 5.42 -10.83 -22.45
N LEU A 54 5.65 -10.39 -23.71
CA LEU A 54 4.61 -9.81 -24.56
C LEU A 54 3.53 -10.83 -24.94
N ALA A 55 3.90 -12.09 -25.16
CA ALA A 55 2.95 -13.15 -25.42
C ALA A 55 2.07 -13.46 -24.20
N GLU A 56 2.66 -13.42 -22.98
CA GLU A 56 1.89 -13.54 -21.72
C GLU A 56 0.93 -12.37 -21.56
N ASP A 57 1.38 -11.15 -21.83
CA ASP A 57 0.57 -9.91 -21.74
C ASP A 57 -0.66 -9.99 -22.66
N SER A 58 -0.44 -10.41 -23.90
CA SER A 58 -1.54 -10.59 -24.86
C SER A 58 -2.56 -11.65 -24.42
N ARG A 59 -2.11 -12.76 -23.85
CA ARG A 59 -2.99 -13.81 -23.33
C ARG A 59 -3.76 -13.34 -22.09
N ALA A 60 -3.11 -12.58 -21.21
CA ALA A 60 -3.74 -11.99 -20.05
C ALA A 60 -4.81 -10.98 -20.44
N THR A 61 -4.56 -10.16 -21.46
CA THR A 61 -5.56 -9.21 -22.00
C THR A 61 -6.82 -9.96 -22.48
N ALA A 62 -6.66 -11.01 -23.30
CA ALA A 62 -7.78 -11.82 -23.75
C ALA A 62 -8.51 -12.54 -22.60
N TRP A 63 -7.78 -12.87 -21.53
CA TRP A 63 -8.37 -13.48 -20.34
C TRP A 63 -9.21 -12.47 -19.53
N LEU A 64 -8.72 -11.25 -19.34
CA LEU A 64 -9.48 -10.16 -18.69
C LEU A 64 -10.80 -9.87 -19.41
N GLU A 65 -10.78 -9.86 -20.75
CA GLU A 65 -12.00 -9.72 -21.55
C GLU A 65 -13.02 -10.83 -21.27
N ARG A 66 -12.55 -12.10 -21.20
CA ARG A 66 -13.41 -13.24 -20.85
C ARG A 66 -13.97 -13.14 -19.45
N LEU A 67 -13.17 -12.66 -18.50
CA LEU A 67 -13.59 -12.41 -17.11
C LEU A 67 -14.52 -11.21 -16.97
N LYS A 68 -14.59 -10.34 -17.98
CA LYS A 68 -15.26 -9.03 -17.95
C LYS A 68 -14.69 -8.13 -16.86
N VAL A 69 -13.38 -8.21 -16.63
CA VAL A 69 -12.63 -7.42 -15.65
C VAL A 69 -11.85 -6.33 -16.39
N VAL A 70 -11.99 -5.09 -15.94
CA VAL A 70 -11.18 -3.98 -16.45
C VAL A 70 -9.77 -4.11 -15.87
N ASP A 71 -8.74 -3.87 -16.70
CA ASP A 71 -7.35 -3.90 -16.25
C ASP A 71 -6.98 -2.63 -15.48
N GLU A 72 -7.54 -2.51 -14.31
CA GLU A 72 -7.24 -1.48 -13.32
C GLU A 72 -6.76 -2.14 -12.03
N ALA A 73 -6.11 -1.36 -11.16
CA ALA A 73 -5.81 -1.85 -9.82
C ALA A 73 -7.12 -2.27 -9.10
N PRO A 74 -7.18 -3.44 -8.52
CA PRO A 74 -6.12 -4.40 -8.19
C PRO A 74 -6.06 -5.67 -9.09
N ALA A 75 -6.41 -5.59 -10.36
CA ALA A 75 -6.43 -6.76 -11.27
C ALA A 75 -5.07 -7.48 -11.32
N GLY A 76 -3.96 -6.73 -11.25
CA GLY A 76 -2.61 -7.27 -11.27
C GLY A 76 -2.13 -7.88 -9.97
N ALA A 77 -2.89 -7.79 -8.88
CA ALA A 77 -2.47 -8.33 -7.59
C ALA A 77 -2.06 -9.79 -7.70
N LEU A 78 -0.86 -10.10 -7.16
CA LEU A 78 -0.28 -11.43 -7.19
C LEU A 78 -0.26 -12.06 -8.61
N CYS A 79 0.12 -11.25 -9.60
CA CYS A 79 0.26 -11.63 -11.01
C CYS A 79 -1.03 -12.21 -11.63
N GLY A 80 -2.21 -11.66 -11.29
CA GLY A 80 -3.48 -12.02 -11.88
C GLY A 80 -4.48 -12.71 -10.95
N LEU A 81 -4.09 -13.15 -9.75
CA LEU A 81 -5.06 -13.62 -8.75
C LEU A 81 -6.12 -12.57 -8.42
N GLY A 82 -5.73 -11.28 -8.44
CA GLY A 82 -6.68 -10.17 -8.30
C GLY A 82 -7.74 -10.18 -9.40
N ALA A 83 -7.34 -10.33 -10.66
CA ALA A 83 -8.26 -10.41 -11.80
C ALA A 83 -9.21 -11.61 -11.69
N TRP A 84 -8.68 -12.78 -11.32
CA TRP A 84 -9.50 -13.97 -11.10
C TRP A 84 -10.55 -13.74 -10.01
N ALA A 85 -10.14 -13.18 -8.87
CA ALA A 85 -11.06 -12.91 -7.76
C ALA A 85 -12.15 -11.90 -8.13
N LEU A 86 -11.78 -10.83 -8.88
CA LEU A 86 -12.73 -9.86 -9.43
C LEU A 86 -13.70 -10.53 -10.41
N GLY A 87 -13.21 -11.41 -11.29
CA GLY A 87 -14.03 -12.19 -12.21
C GLY A 87 -15.02 -13.13 -11.50
N CYS A 88 -14.68 -13.60 -10.30
CA CYS A 88 -15.58 -14.35 -9.43
C CYS A 88 -16.57 -13.46 -8.65
N GLY A 89 -16.51 -12.14 -8.79
CA GLY A 89 -17.37 -11.18 -8.10
C GLY A 89 -16.92 -10.79 -6.69
N ALA A 90 -15.67 -11.10 -6.31
CA ALA A 90 -15.11 -10.64 -5.06
C ALA A 90 -14.65 -9.17 -5.14
N ARG A 91 -14.60 -8.48 -4.02
CA ARG A 91 -13.88 -7.23 -3.84
C ARG A 91 -12.43 -7.54 -3.46
N VAL A 92 -11.46 -6.93 -4.12
CA VAL A 92 -10.03 -7.08 -3.79
C VAL A 92 -9.50 -5.78 -3.20
N VAL A 93 -8.92 -5.83 -2.01
CA VAL A 93 -8.44 -4.65 -1.28
C VAL A 93 -7.17 -4.94 -0.51
N SER A 94 -6.43 -3.91 -0.12
CA SER A 94 -5.37 -4.07 0.88
C SER A 94 -5.96 -4.15 2.29
N GLY A 95 -5.24 -4.82 3.21
CA GLY A 95 -5.65 -4.91 4.61
C GLY A 95 -5.80 -3.53 5.27
N ILE A 96 -4.91 -2.60 4.94
CA ILE A 96 -4.97 -1.23 5.44
C ILE A 96 -6.23 -0.53 4.93
N ARG A 97 -6.53 -0.64 3.65
CA ARG A 97 -7.74 -0.04 3.07
C ARG A 97 -9.00 -0.63 3.70
N LEU A 98 -9.01 -1.93 3.95
CA LEU A 98 -10.12 -2.57 4.67
C LEU A 98 -10.33 -1.97 6.07
N CYS A 99 -9.23 -1.70 6.80
CA CYS A 99 -9.29 -1.04 8.11
C CYS A 99 -9.78 0.41 7.98
N VAL A 100 -9.23 1.19 7.04
CA VAL A 100 -9.63 2.59 6.79
C VAL A 100 -11.13 2.69 6.51
N ASP A 101 -11.65 1.82 5.67
CA ASP A 101 -13.07 1.78 5.32
C ASP A 101 -13.93 1.29 6.51
N GLY A 102 -13.51 0.20 7.17
CA GLY A 102 -14.23 -0.42 8.28
C GLY A 102 -14.37 0.47 9.50
N TYR A 103 -13.34 1.24 9.81
CA TYR A 103 -13.34 2.21 10.91
C TYR A 103 -13.80 3.61 10.49
N ARG A 104 -14.22 3.80 9.23
CA ARG A 104 -14.65 5.09 8.67
C ARG A 104 -13.61 6.20 8.92
N MET A 105 -12.34 5.88 8.73
CA MET A 105 -11.25 6.78 9.07
C MET A 105 -11.28 8.09 8.28
N GLN A 106 -11.86 8.12 7.07
CA GLN A 106 -12.10 9.36 6.32
C GLN A 106 -12.96 10.34 7.10
N THR A 107 -14.03 9.84 7.73
CA THR A 107 -14.93 10.69 8.54
C THR A 107 -14.24 11.18 9.82
N LEU A 108 -13.39 10.33 10.41
CA LEU A 108 -12.61 10.71 11.60
C LEU A 108 -11.54 11.74 11.23
N ALA A 109 -10.80 11.53 10.14
CA ALA A 109 -9.78 12.44 9.65
C ALA A 109 -10.35 13.83 9.34
N ALA A 110 -11.52 13.90 8.71
CA ALA A 110 -12.18 15.17 8.40
C ALA A 110 -12.52 16.01 9.64
N LYS A 111 -12.68 15.36 10.80
CA LYS A 111 -13.00 16.01 12.10
C LYS A 111 -11.79 16.22 13.01
N ALA A 112 -10.67 15.60 12.67
CA ALA A 112 -9.44 15.72 13.45
C ALA A 112 -8.70 17.02 13.08
N ASP A 113 -7.92 17.55 14.01
CA ASP A 113 -7.02 18.68 13.75
C ASP A 113 -5.68 18.19 13.21
N VAL A 114 -5.25 17.00 13.61
CA VAL A 114 -4.00 16.36 13.22
C VAL A 114 -4.18 14.83 13.15
N ILE A 115 -3.47 14.20 12.23
CA ILE A 115 -3.37 12.74 12.15
C ILE A 115 -1.98 12.35 12.67
N VAL A 116 -1.93 11.54 13.72
CA VAL A 116 -0.67 11.03 14.27
C VAL A 116 -0.52 9.57 13.93
N THR A 117 0.63 9.19 13.39
CA THR A 117 0.98 7.81 13.07
C THR A 117 2.39 7.47 13.52
N GLY A 118 2.77 6.21 13.43
CA GLY A 118 4.08 5.75 13.85
C GLY A 118 4.74 4.81 12.85
N ALA A 119 6.07 4.80 12.90
CA ALA A 119 6.91 3.89 12.14
C ALA A 119 8.09 3.41 12.98
N GLY A 120 8.56 2.20 12.78
CA GLY A 120 9.84 1.76 13.33
C GLY A 120 10.98 2.57 12.71
N GLU A 121 10.93 2.70 11.40
CA GLU A 121 11.90 3.45 10.60
C GLU A 121 11.20 4.24 9.50
N LEU A 122 11.64 5.47 9.30
CA LEU A 122 11.17 6.34 8.23
C LEU A 122 12.32 6.57 7.26
N ASP A 123 12.32 5.83 6.15
CA ASP A 123 13.34 5.85 5.11
C ASP A 123 12.78 6.25 3.74
N PHE A 124 13.68 6.41 2.77
CA PHE A 124 13.34 6.80 1.40
C PHE A 124 12.54 5.75 0.62
N HIS A 125 12.81 4.47 0.88
CA HIS A 125 12.24 3.36 0.11
C HIS A 125 10.87 2.96 0.60
N HIS A 126 10.71 2.85 1.91
CA HIS A 126 9.49 2.35 2.53
C HIS A 126 8.60 3.45 3.12
N ARG A 127 9.14 4.68 3.27
CA ARG A 127 8.42 5.86 3.80
C ARG A 127 7.65 5.59 5.09
N GLY A 128 8.23 4.77 5.98
CA GLY A 128 7.58 4.35 7.21
C GLY A 128 6.63 3.16 7.07
N GLY A 129 6.52 2.59 5.87
CA GLY A 129 5.66 1.45 5.58
C GLY A 129 4.24 1.83 5.17
N ASP A 130 3.48 0.81 4.83
CA ASP A 130 2.17 0.92 4.20
C ASP A 130 1.15 1.74 5.03
N VAL A 131 1.23 1.65 6.37
CA VAL A 131 0.32 2.39 7.28
C VAL A 131 0.58 3.89 7.18
N VAL A 132 1.85 4.30 7.22
CA VAL A 132 2.21 5.73 7.12
C VAL A 132 1.80 6.28 5.76
N VAL A 133 2.06 5.54 4.68
CA VAL A 133 1.69 5.93 3.31
C VAL A 133 0.18 6.13 3.18
N GLU A 134 -0.63 5.19 3.68
CA GLU A 134 -2.08 5.30 3.58
C GLU A 134 -2.65 6.41 4.46
N LEU A 135 -2.14 6.59 5.69
CA LEU A 135 -2.58 7.69 6.57
C LEU A 135 -2.14 9.06 6.05
N THR A 136 -0.99 9.14 5.40
CA THR A 136 -0.55 10.36 4.71
C THR A 136 -1.49 10.70 3.55
N ARG A 137 -1.86 9.71 2.73
CA ARG A 137 -2.86 9.89 1.67
C ARG A 137 -4.20 10.39 2.25
N LEU A 138 -4.64 9.78 3.35
CA LEU A 138 -5.86 10.19 4.05
C LEU A 138 -5.77 11.64 4.57
N GLY A 139 -4.61 12.03 5.11
CA GLY A 139 -4.36 13.41 5.57
C GLY A 139 -4.44 14.42 4.43
N VAL A 140 -3.85 14.12 3.29
CA VAL A 140 -3.95 14.97 2.08
C VAL A 140 -5.39 15.10 1.62
N GLU A 141 -6.15 14.02 1.55
CA GLU A 141 -7.57 14.04 1.16
C GLU A 141 -8.45 14.83 2.15
N ALA A 142 -8.18 14.70 3.44
CA ALA A 142 -8.91 15.41 4.49
C ALA A 142 -8.41 16.84 4.73
N LEU A 143 -7.34 17.27 4.06
CA LEU A 143 -6.62 18.53 4.31
C LEU A 143 -6.20 18.66 5.78
N ARG A 144 -5.63 17.61 6.32
CA ARG A 144 -5.14 17.52 7.70
C ARG A 144 -3.65 17.21 7.75
N PRO A 145 -2.91 17.91 8.62
CA PRO A 145 -1.49 17.61 8.79
C PRO A 145 -1.29 16.20 9.35
N VAL A 146 -0.25 15.55 8.86
CA VAL A 146 0.17 14.21 9.32
C VAL A 146 1.50 14.32 10.04
N VAL A 147 1.53 13.85 11.26
CA VAL A 147 2.72 13.80 12.11
C VAL A 147 3.13 12.35 12.33
N VAL A 148 4.40 12.06 12.11
CA VAL A 148 4.96 10.72 12.31
C VAL A 148 5.86 10.68 13.53
N VAL A 149 5.60 9.76 14.45
CA VAL A 149 6.52 9.42 15.54
C VAL A 149 7.24 8.15 15.16
N ALA A 150 8.55 8.24 14.93
CA ALA A 150 9.35 7.13 14.42
C ALA A 150 10.41 6.69 15.41
N GLY A 151 10.84 5.44 15.30
CA GLY A 151 12.04 4.98 15.97
C GLY A 151 13.27 5.70 15.43
N ARG A 152 13.43 5.70 14.11
CA ARG A 152 14.49 6.41 13.38
C ARG A 152 13.92 7.18 12.20
N ASN A 153 14.51 8.32 11.86
CA ASN A 153 14.14 9.10 10.68
C ASN A 153 15.38 9.43 9.83
N PHE A 154 15.38 8.98 8.58
CA PHE A 154 16.42 9.22 7.59
C PHE A 154 15.97 10.20 6.48
N ILE A 155 14.77 10.74 6.57
CA ILE A 155 14.19 11.62 5.57
C ILE A 155 14.35 13.08 6.01
N SER A 156 14.75 13.94 5.09
CA SER A 156 14.87 15.36 5.37
C SER A 156 13.50 16.04 5.51
N PRO A 157 13.39 17.18 6.23
CA PRO A 157 12.12 17.91 6.36
C PRO A 157 11.51 18.33 5.01
N ARG A 158 12.32 18.59 4.00
CA ARG A 158 11.85 18.91 2.65
C ARG A 158 11.15 17.71 2.02
N GLU A 159 11.73 16.53 2.15
CA GLU A 159 11.23 15.30 1.57
C GLU A 159 10.00 14.78 2.30
N LEU A 160 9.94 14.97 3.63
CA LEU A 160 8.74 14.69 4.41
C LEU A 160 7.55 15.47 3.85
N ARG A 161 7.70 16.78 3.65
CA ARG A 161 6.63 17.62 3.08
C ARG A 161 6.24 17.21 1.66
N LEU A 162 7.21 16.83 0.81
CA LEU A 162 6.92 16.29 -0.53
C LEU A 162 6.15 14.96 -0.47
N ALA A 163 6.34 14.20 0.60
CA ALA A 163 5.58 12.98 0.85
C ALA A 163 4.21 13.22 1.51
N GLY A 164 3.87 14.47 1.85
CA GLY A 164 2.62 14.82 2.54
C GLY A 164 2.68 14.67 4.07
N ILE A 165 3.88 14.52 4.63
CA ILE A 165 4.12 14.44 6.09
C ILE A 165 4.55 15.84 6.56
N GLU A 166 3.79 16.42 7.50
CA GLU A 166 4.09 17.75 8.03
C GLU A 166 5.34 17.73 8.89
N GLU A 167 5.40 16.79 9.84
CA GLU A 167 6.52 16.62 10.75
C GLU A 167 6.80 15.16 11.04
N ALA A 168 8.07 14.84 11.31
CA ALA A 168 8.48 13.54 11.82
C ALA A 168 9.43 13.71 13.00
N HIS A 169 9.15 13.00 14.09
CA HIS A 169 9.91 13.02 15.33
C HIS A 169 10.47 11.63 15.61
N ALA A 170 11.80 11.51 15.74
CA ALA A 170 12.46 10.25 15.98
C ALA A 170 12.91 10.09 17.44
N VAL A 171 12.89 8.86 17.93
CA VAL A 171 13.46 8.50 19.24
C VAL A 171 14.97 8.54 19.16
N ALA A 172 15.55 7.92 18.14
CA ALA A 172 16.99 7.88 17.93
C ALA A 172 17.46 9.00 17.00
N PRO A 173 18.62 9.63 17.28
CA PRO A 173 19.23 10.58 16.36
C PRO A 173 19.64 9.89 15.05
N PRO A 174 19.76 10.68 13.95
CA PRO A 174 20.28 10.15 12.69
C PRO A 174 21.67 9.53 12.87
N GLY A 175 21.91 8.37 12.23
CA GLY A 175 23.21 7.70 12.22
C GLY A 175 23.46 6.69 13.36
N VAL A 176 22.53 6.52 14.26
CA VAL A 176 22.59 5.42 15.24
C VAL A 176 22.12 4.14 14.57
N ALA A 177 22.97 3.09 14.60
CA ALA A 177 22.72 1.83 13.88
C ALA A 177 21.48 1.11 14.44
N GLU A 178 21.59 0.16 15.30
CA GLU A 178 20.44 -0.52 15.90
C GLU A 178 20.21 -0.01 17.33
N ILE A 179 18.97 0.33 17.64
CA ILE A 179 18.52 0.66 18.99
C ILE A 179 17.25 -0.13 19.28
N ASP A 180 17.24 -0.81 20.40
CA ASP A 180 16.00 -1.30 21.00
C ASP A 180 15.23 -0.11 21.55
N ILE A 181 14.16 0.27 20.83
CA ILE A 181 13.31 1.38 21.21
C ILE A 181 12.27 0.89 22.20
N THR A 182 12.33 1.44 23.42
CA THR A 182 11.36 1.10 24.46
C THR A 182 10.06 1.91 24.31
N ALA A 183 8.97 1.36 24.85
CA ALA A 183 7.69 2.07 24.91
C ALA A 183 7.79 3.40 25.69
N GLU A 184 8.67 3.47 26.71
CA GLU A 184 8.91 4.68 27.48
C GLU A 184 9.56 5.78 26.65
N GLN A 185 10.59 5.46 25.87
CA GLN A 185 11.25 6.39 24.96
C GLN A 185 10.29 6.91 23.89
N LEU A 186 9.50 6.02 23.29
CA LEU A 186 8.48 6.38 22.31
C LEU A 186 7.43 7.29 22.94
N GLY A 187 6.95 6.95 24.14
CA GLY A 187 6.01 7.76 24.90
C GLY A 187 6.55 9.14 25.27
N ALA A 188 7.85 9.27 25.55
CA ALA A 188 8.48 10.57 25.82
C ALA A 188 8.50 11.48 24.58
N VAL A 189 8.79 10.91 23.40
CA VAL A 189 8.72 11.65 22.14
C VAL A 189 7.27 12.06 21.83
N ALA A 190 6.33 11.11 21.93
CA ALA A 190 4.92 11.38 21.68
C ALA A 190 4.36 12.50 22.58
N ARG A 191 4.72 12.51 23.88
CA ARG A 191 4.32 13.60 24.79
C ARG A 191 4.88 14.95 24.37
N ARG A 192 6.11 15.04 23.92
CA ARG A 192 6.68 16.30 23.42
C ARG A 192 5.93 16.79 22.18
N VAL A 193 5.66 15.88 21.25
CA VAL A 193 4.88 16.19 20.03
C VAL A 193 3.49 16.67 20.40
N ALA A 194 2.80 16.00 21.31
CA ALA A 194 1.46 16.37 21.74
C ALA A 194 1.39 17.83 22.26
N VAL A 195 2.41 18.29 22.99
CA VAL A 195 2.46 19.67 23.50
C VAL A 195 2.55 20.71 22.37
N THR A 196 3.21 20.40 21.26
CA THR A 196 3.32 21.33 20.12
C THR A 196 2.02 21.46 19.31
N TRP A 197 1.09 20.52 19.49
CA TRP A 197 -0.18 20.44 18.77
C TRP A 197 -1.40 20.68 19.69
N THR A 198 -1.20 21.16 20.92
CA THR A 198 -2.30 21.61 21.77
C THR A 198 -2.60 23.09 21.49
N TRP A 199 -3.83 23.38 21.16
CA TRP A 199 -4.38 24.74 20.95
C TRP A 199 -5.13 25.21 22.19
#